data_0af8da28a5c5f54ba7a19e609a3e5c58
#
_entry.id   0af8da28a5c5f54ba7a19e609a3e5c58
#
_cell.length_a   1.000
_cell.length_b   1.000
_cell.length_c   1.000
_cell.angle_alpha   90.00
_cell.angle_beta   90.00
_cell.angle_gamma   90.00
#
_symmetry.space_group_name_H-M   'P 1'
#
loop_
_entity.id
_entity.type
_entity.pdbx_description
1 polymer ?
#
loop_
_entity_poly.entity_id
_entity_poly.type
_entity_poly.pdbx_seq_one_letter_code
_entity_poly.pdbx_strand_id
1 'polypeptide(L)'
;MSALPLPVALADVLARGDVWRGDTLASLPDAAIPSGHAELDAELPGGGWPRGCLSEFLVERNGIGEMSLLLPALGRLSDAGGWLALVAPPWLPHAPAWAAAGVVPERLVIVRAGRDVAWSVEQLLACGGFASVQAWVGEGVDAKALRRLQVAAEGRSVFAGLWRSAAMADVPSPAPLRVALATTEGGLAVRILKRRGRPASRTVHLPFFASIPRPGRETCVVAGPALSLATDRGVATTPVT
;
A
#
# COMPACT_ATOMS: atom_id res chain seq x y z
N MET A 1 -27.86 -11.20 -31.38
CA MET A 1 -26.66 -11.13 -32.24
C MET A 1 -25.68 -12.18 -31.70
N SER A 2 -25.50 -13.25 -32.45
CA SER A 2 -24.61 -14.37 -32.04
C SER A 2 -23.17 -13.92 -32.26
N ALA A 3 -22.37 -13.94 -31.20
CA ALA A 3 -20.94 -13.66 -31.31
C ALA A 3 -20.29 -14.75 -32.18
N LEU A 4 -19.58 -14.36 -33.23
CA LEU A 4 -18.79 -15.28 -34.04
C LEU A 4 -17.74 -15.99 -33.14
N PRO A 5 -17.55 -17.31 -33.27
CA PRO A 5 -16.53 -18.03 -32.52
C PRO A 5 -15.14 -17.49 -32.91
N LEU A 6 -14.34 -17.18 -31.89
CA LEU A 6 -12.95 -16.74 -32.10
C LEU A 6 -12.13 -17.87 -32.72
N PRO A 7 -11.20 -17.57 -33.65
CA PRO A 7 -10.26 -18.58 -34.15
C PRO A 7 -9.42 -19.16 -33.00
N VAL A 8 -9.15 -20.48 -33.03
CA VAL A 8 -8.45 -21.22 -31.95
C VAL A 8 -7.15 -20.51 -31.51
N ALA A 9 -6.37 -20.00 -32.44
CA ALA A 9 -5.15 -19.26 -32.14
C ALA A 9 -5.38 -17.95 -31.30
N LEU A 10 -6.52 -17.29 -31.50
CA LEU A 10 -6.86 -16.09 -30.70
C LEU A 10 -7.38 -16.47 -29.31
N ALA A 11 -8.07 -17.60 -29.19
CA ALA A 11 -8.51 -18.13 -27.90
C ALA A 11 -7.30 -18.50 -27.02
N ASP A 12 -6.28 -19.13 -27.59
CA ASP A 12 -5.04 -19.48 -26.89
C ASP A 12 -4.26 -18.22 -26.44
N VAL A 13 -4.23 -17.18 -27.26
CA VAL A 13 -3.61 -15.90 -26.90
C VAL A 13 -4.37 -15.22 -25.77
N LEU A 14 -5.71 -15.23 -25.79
CA LEU A 14 -6.55 -14.65 -24.76
C LEU A 14 -6.58 -15.45 -23.44
N ALA A 15 -6.17 -16.71 -23.48
CA ALA A 15 -5.97 -17.53 -22.27
C ALA A 15 -4.72 -17.12 -21.47
N ARG A 16 -3.83 -16.33 -22.06
CA ARG A 16 -2.64 -15.80 -21.37
C ARG A 16 -3.05 -14.69 -20.42
N GLY A 17 -2.57 -14.73 -19.17
CA GLY A 17 -2.89 -13.74 -18.16
C GLY A 17 -2.38 -12.31 -18.44
N ASP A 18 -1.47 -12.15 -19.42
CA ASP A 18 -0.90 -10.88 -19.87
C ASP A 18 -1.67 -10.24 -21.04
N VAL A 19 -2.65 -10.95 -21.61
CA VAL A 19 -3.45 -10.49 -22.75
C VAL A 19 -4.94 -10.46 -22.37
N TRP A 20 -5.60 -9.38 -22.66
CA TRP A 20 -7.04 -9.22 -22.38
C TRP A 20 -7.77 -8.52 -23.52
N ARG A 21 -9.07 -8.67 -23.57
CA ARG A 21 -9.92 -7.90 -24.47
C ARG A 21 -10.14 -6.51 -23.94
N GLY A 22 -10.20 -5.49 -24.80
CA GLY A 22 -10.35 -4.10 -24.40
C GLY A 22 -11.68 -3.77 -23.69
N ASP A 23 -12.66 -4.64 -23.80
CA ASP A 23 -13.98 -4.55 -23.14
C ASP A 23 -14.02 -5.22 -21.76
N THR A 24 -12.95 -5.88 -21.32
CA THR A 24 -12.85 -6.58 -20.04
C THR A 24 -11.76 -5.97 -19.16
N LEU A 25 -11.86 -6.19 -17.84
CA LEU A 25 -10.76 -5.86 -16.92
C LEU A 25 -9.60 -6.83 -17.17
N ALA A 26 -8.38 -6.28 -17.23
CA ALA A 26 -7.18 -7.08 -17.33
C ALA A 26 -7.02 -7.94 -16.08
N SER A 27 -6.81 -9.24 -16.27
CA SER A 27 -6.29 -10.10 -15.21
C SER A 27 -4.79 -9.87 -15.09
N LEU A 28 -4.29 -9.70 -13.89
CA LEU A 28 -2.86 -9.64 -13.62
C LEU A 28 -2.35 -11.05 -13.34
N PRO A 29 -1.10 -11.40 -13.74
CA PRO A 29 -0.55 -12.75 -13.56
C PRO A 29 -0.52 -13.20 -12.09
N ASP A 30 -0.31 -12.26 -11.17
CA ASP A 30 -0.37 -12.51 -9.73
C ASP A 30 -1.76 -12.21 -9.19
N ALA A 31 -2.26 -13.07 -8.31
CA ALA A 31 -3.54 -12.88 -7.66
C ALA A 31 -3.61 -11.50 -6.99
N ALA A 32 -4.58 -10.68 -7.39
CA ALA A 32 -4.85 -9.40 -6.77
C ALA A 32 -5.21 -9.59 -5.28
N ILE A 33 -4.90 -8.60 -4.47
CA ILE A 33 -5.20 -8.61 -3.04
C ILE A 33 -6.57 -7.98 -2.84
N PRO A 34 -7.58 -8.69 -2.32
CA PRO A 34 -8.88 -8.10 -2.05
C PRO A 34 -8.74 -6.83 -1.18
N SER A 35 -9.37 -5.75 -1.59
CA SER A 35 -9.33 -4.48 -0.86
C SER A 35 -10.08 -4.55 0.49
N GLY A 36 -10.98 -5.50 0.62
CA GLY A 36 -11.92 -5.60 1.74
C GLY A 36 -13.23 -4.86 1.48
N HIS A 37 -13.40 -4.28 0.29
CA HIS A 37 -14.59 -3.55 -0.13
C HIS A 37 -15.06 -4.09 -1.48
N ALA A 38 -16.16 -4.86 -1.49
CA ALA A 38 -16.65 -5.55 -2.69
C ALA A 38 -16.92 -4.60 -3.87
N GLU A 39 -17.43 -3.39 -3.59
CA GLU A 39 -17.69 -2.38 -4.62
C GLU A 39 -16.41 -1.86 -5.27
N LEU A 40 -15.34 -1.72 -4.49
CA LEU A 40 -14.05 -1.31 -4.99
C LEU A 40 -13.36 -2.46 -5.74
N ASP A 41 -13.45 -3.67 -5.22
CA ASP A 41 -12.89 -4.86 -5.87
C ASP A 41 -13.50 -5.08 -7.27
N ALA A 42 -14.80 -4.82 -7.43
CA ALA A 42 -15.47 -4.87 -8.75
C ALA A 42 -14.90 -3.84 -9.77
N GLU A 43 -14.29 -2.77 -9.28
CA GLU A 43 -13.65 -1.75 -10.11
C GLU A 43 -12.15 -1.93 -10.26
N LEU A 44 -11.50 -2.68 -9.39
CA LEU A 44 -10.05 -2.92 -9.46
C LEU A 44 -9.70 -4.03 -10.47
N PRO A 45 -8.56 -3.90 -11.19
CA PRO A 45 -8.09 -4.96 -12.07
C PRO A 45 -7.80 -6.25 -11.31
N GLY A 46 -8.39 -7.35 -11.75
CA GLY A 46 -8.22 -8.65 -11.08
C GLY A 46 -8.99 -8.80 -9.77
N GLY A 47 -9.93 -7.88 -9.45
CA GLY A 47 -10.77 -7.98 -8.25
C GLY A 47 -10.08 -7.56 -6.95
N GLY A 48 -9.07 -6.69 -7.01
CA GLY A 48 -8.35 -6.20 -5.83
C GLY A 48 -7.12 -5.37 -6.18
N TRP A 49 -6.30 -5.08 -5.18
CA TRP A 49 -5.04 -4.34 -5.36
C TRP A 49 -4.04 -5.18 -6.17
N PRO A 50 -3.47 -4.62 -7.25
CA PRO A 50 -2.51 -5.35 -8.08
C PRO A 50 -1.19 -5.56 -7.34
N ARG A 51 -0.53 -6.69 -7.64
CA ARG A 51 0.85 -6.99 -7.23
C ARG A 51 1.79 -6.85 -8.43
N GLY A 52 3.07 -6.70 -8.15
CA GLY A 52 4.09 -6.63 -9.20
C GLY A 52 4.03 -5.38 -10.06
N CYS A 53 3.37 -4.34 -9.60
CA CYS A 53 3.35 -3.03 -10.25
C CYS A 53 3.04 -1.91 -9.26
N LEU A 54 3.28 -0.66 -9.68
CA LEU A 54 2.97 0.50 -8.87
C LEU A 54 1.47 0.81 -8.88
N SER A 55 0.95 1.13 -7.69
CA SER A 55 -0.33 1.78 -7.49
C SER A 55 -0.09 3.18 -6.94
N GLU A 56 -0.52 4.23 -7.62
CA GLU A 56 -0.46 5.60 -7.11
C GLU A 56 -1.75 5.98 -6.40
N PHE A 57 -1.62 6.48 -5.19
CA PHE A 57 -2.70 7.04 -4.37
C PHE A 57 -2.52 8.55 -4.28
N LEU A 58 -3.46 9.30 -4.83
CA LEU A 58 -3.42 10.74 -4.93
C LEU A 58 -4.36 11.33 -3.89
N VAL A 59 -3.81 12.09 -2.94
CA VAL A 59 -4.55 12.67 -1.81
C VAL A 59 -4.36 14.18 -1.75
N GLU A 60 -5.40 14.91 -1.40
CA GLU A 60 -5.29 16.38 -1.21
C GLU A 60 -4.41 16.71 -0.01
N ARG A 61 -4.52 15.91 1.04
CA ARG A 61 -3.73 16.02 2.28
C ARG A 61 -3.62 14.65 2.95
N ASN A 62 -2.58 14.47 3.74
CA ASN A 62 -2.44 13.28 4.58
C ASN A 62 -3.35 13.37 5.82
N GLY A 63 -3.73 12.22 6.37
CA GLY A 63 -4.55 12.13 7.59
C GLY A 63 -6.05 12.23 7.33
N ILE A 64 -6.50 11.97 6.12
CA ILE A 64 -7.93 11.90 5.75
C ILE A 64 -8.54 10.52 6.00
N GLY A 65 -7.84 9.62 6.67
CA GLY A 65 -8.25 8.22 6.84
C GLY A 65 -7.84 7.32 5.66
N GLU A 66 -6.96 7.78 4.80
CA GLU A 66 -6.50 7.11 3.58
C GLU A 66 -5.95 5.70 3.83
N MET A 67 -5.29 5.50 4.98
CA MET A 67 -4.76 4.18 5.32
C MET A 67 -5.86 3.17 5.63
N SER A 68 -7.05 3.60 6.06
CA SER A 68 -8.18 2.70 6.28
C SER A 68 -8.57 1.93 5.02
N LEU A 69 -8.33 2.52 3.84
CA LEU A 69 -8.54 1.89 2.54
C LEU A 69 -7.64 0.66 2.33
N LEU A 70 -6.42 0.72 2.82
CA LEU A 70 -5.42 -0.35 2.60
C LEU A 70 -5.31 -1.32 3.77
N LEU A 71 -5.73 -0.93 4.98
CA LEU A 71 -5.56 -1.76 6.17
C LEU A 71 -6.10 -3.20 6.02
N PRO A 72 -7.27 -3.47 5.39
CA PRO A 72 -7.73 -4.84 5.21
C PRO A 72 -6.79 -5.68 4.35
N ALA A 73 -6.21 -5.10 3.32
CA ALA A 73 -5.25 -5.78 2.46
C ALA A 73 -3.89 -5.97 3.16
N LEU A 74 -3.40 -4.94 3.86
CA LEU A 74 -2.15 -4.99 4.62
C LEU A 74 -2.24 -6.01 5.77
N GLY A 75 -3.37 -6.05 6.48
CA GLY A 75 -3.63 -7.04 7.52
C GLY A 75 -3.53 -8.47 6.99
N ARG A 76 -4.21 -8.77 5.88
CA ARG A 76 -4.13 -10.09 5.22
C ARG A 76 -2.71 -10.48 4.81
N LEU A 77 -1.95 -9.53 4.25
CA LEU A 77 -0.56 -9.78 3.85
C LEU A 77 0.33 -10.06 5.07
N SER A 78 0.12 -9.32 6.15
CA SER A 78 0.88 -9.46 7.39
C SER A 78 0.53 -10.77 8.11
N ASP A 79 -0.75 -11.11 8.21
CA ASP A 79 -1.25 -12.35 8.82
C ASP A 79 -0.75 -13.60 8.06
N ALA A 80 -0.65 -13.50 6.73
CA ALA A 80 -0.02 -14.53 5.89
C ALA A 80 1.51 -14.62 6.06
N GLY A 81 2.11 -13.88 6.99
CA GLY A 81 3.53 -13.92 7.30
C GLY A 81 4.39 -12.93 6.51
N GLY A 82 3.78 -12.07 5.70
CA GLY A 82 4.49 -11.09 4.88
C GLY A 82 5.00 -9.88 5.67
N TRP A 83 6.18 -9.39 5.29
CA TRP A 83 6.72 -8.14 5.82
C TRP A 83 6.09 -6.93 5.11
N LEU A 84 5.80 -5.89 5.88
CA LEU A 84 5.28 -4.62 5.38
C LEU A 84 6.32 -3.54 5.59
N ALA A 85 6.52 -2.67 4.59
CA ALA A 85 7.37 -1.50 4.73
C ALA A 85 6.58 -0.21 4.50
N LEU A 86 6.78 0.77 5.39
CA LEU A 86 6.31 2.15 5.24
C LEU A 86 7.51 3.05 5.08
N VAL A 87 7.62 3.73 3.95
CA VAL A 87 8.75 4.62 3.64
C VAL A 87 8.32 6.07 3.74
N ALA A 88 8.97 6.81 4.62
CA ALA A 88 8.69 8.21 4.91
C ALA A 88 7.21 8.51 5.23
N PRO A 89 6.52 7.72 6.07
CA PRO A 89 5.15 8.00 6.41
C PRO A 89 5.06 9.36 7.13
N PRO A 90 4.04 10.19 6.81
CA PRO A 90 3.89 11.53 7.42
C PRO A 90 3.59 11.45 8.92
N TRP A 91 3.00 10.35 9.36
CA TRP A 91 2.68 10.05 10.75
C TRP A 91 3.10 8.63 11.09
N LEU A 92 3.47 8.41 12.35
CA LEU A 92 3.70 7.05 12.83
C LEU A 92 2.36 6.31 12.94
N PRO A 93 2.29 5.05 12.48
CA PRO A 93 1.11 4.22 12.65
C PRO A 93 0.72 4.09 14.11
N HIS A 94 -0.57 4.18 14.40
CA HIS A 94 -1.08 3.87 15.73
C HIS A 94 -1.16 2.35 15.88
N ALA A 95 -0.14 1.76 16.50
CA ALA A 95 0.05 0.31 16.57
C ALA A 95 -1.20 -0.47 17.03
N PRO A 96 -1.97 -0.04 18.07
CA PRO A 96 -3.18 -0.76 18.45
C PRO A 96 -4.25 -0.80 17.35
N ALA A 97 -4.41 0.28 16.57
CA ALA A 97 -5.38 0.32 15.48
C ALA A 97 -4.95 -0.58 14.31
N TRP A 98 -3.66 -0.63 14.01
CA TRP A 98 -3.12 -1.48 12.97
C TRP A 98 -3.19 -2.96 13.37
N ALA A 99 -2.88 -3.29 14.63
CA ALA A 99 -3.04 -4.64 15.16
C ALA A 99 -4.50 -5.11 15.12
N ALA A 100 -5.44 -4.23 15.49
CA ALA A 100 -6.88 -4.51 15.39
C ALA A 100 -7.35 -4.75 13.93
N ALA A 101 -6.63 -4.21 12.95
CA ALA A 101 -6.86 -4.46 11.53
C ALA A 101 -6.13 -5.72 10.99
N GLY A 102 -5.47 -6.49 11.85
CA GLY A 102 -4.75 -7.72 11.49
C GLY A 102 -3.30 -7.54 11.09
N VAL A 103 -2.74 -6.33 11.22
CA VAL A 103 -1.31 -6.12 10.98
C VAL A 103 -0.51 -6.59 12.19
N VAL A 104 0.45 -7.47 11.97
CA VAL A 104 1.41 -7.95 12.98
C VAL A 104 2.51 -6.90 13.14
N PRO A 105 2.61 -6.19 14.29
CA PRO A 105 3.54 -5.06 14.44
C PRO A 105 5.01 -5.46 14.25
N GLU A 106 5.38 -6.68 14.59
CA GLU A 106 6.74 -7.23 14.47
C GLU A 106 7.16 -7.44 13.01
N ARG A 107 6.19 -7.40 12.08
CA ARG A 107 6.41 -7.50 10.64
C ARG A 107 6.25 -6.16 9.91
N LEU A 108 6.18 -5.06 10.66
CA LEU A 108 6.07 -3.72 10.12
C LEU A 108 7.39 -2.97 10.26
N VAL A 109 7.98 -2.60 9.14
CA VAL A 109 9.21 -1.81 9.08
C VAL A 109 8.88 -0.37 8.69
N ILE A 110 9.37 0.60 9.45
CA ILE A 110 9.22 2.02 9.15
C ILE A 110 10.59 2.58 8.75
N VAL A 111 10.69 3.07 7.51
CA VAL A 111 11.91 3.62 6.94
C VAL A 111 11.84 5.14 6.92
N ARG A 112 12.71 5.80 7.68
CA ARG A 112 12.86 7.27 7.66
C ARG A 112 13.88 7.66 6.60
N ALA A 113 13.45 7.75 5.36
CA ALA A 113 14.34 7.89 4.20
C ALA A 113 14.87 9.32 3.95
N GLY A 114 14.35 10.34 4.64
CA GLY A 114 14.76 11.73 4.40
C GLY A 114 14.58 12.14 2.93
N ARG A 115 15.70 12.44 2.24
CA ARG A 115 15.71 12.82 0.82
C ARG A 115 15.73 11.62 -0.13
N ASP A 116 16.06 10.44 0.38
CA ASP A 116 16.35 9.23 -0.42
C ASP A 116 15.13 8.29 -0.53
N VAL A 117 13.91 8.85 -0.49
CA VAL A 117 12.67 8.07 -0.51
C VAL A 117 12.62 7.17 -1.75
N ALA A 118 12.84 7.71 -2.95
CA ALA A 118 12.76 6.94 -4.19
C ALA A 118 13.81 5.82 -4.23
N TRP A 119 15.04 6.11 -3.81
CA TRP A 119 16.10 5.09 -3.71
C TRP A 119 15.74 4.00 -2.69
N SER A 120 15.26 4.38 -1.51
CA SER A 120 14.86 3.43 -0.48
C SER A 120 13.75 2.49 -0.97
N VAL A 121 12.74 3.03 -1.66
CA VAL A 121 11.66 2.23 -2.27
C VAL A 121 12.23 1.27 -3.31
N GLU A 122 13.11 1.73 -4.19
CA GLU A 122 13.77 0.90 -5.21
C GLU A 122 14.51 -0.29 -4.58
N GLN A 123 15.28 -0.06 -3.48
CA GLN A 123 15.98 -1.13 -2.77
C GLN A 123 15.02 -2.13 -2.11
N LEU A 124 13.95 -1.65 -1.47
CA LEU A 124 12.94 -2.51 -0.84
C LEU A 124 12.18 -3.36 -1.86
N LEU A 125 11.86 -2.80 -3.03
CA LEU A 125 11.25 -3.55 -4.12
C LEU A 125 12.22 -4.59 -4.70
N ALA A 126 13.49 -4.20 -4.91
CA ALA A 126 14.51 -5.06 -5.49
C ALA A 126 14.87 -6.26 -4.60
N CYS A 127 14.88 -6.09 -3.26
CA CYS A 127 15.24 -7.18 -2.35
C CYS A 127 14.20 -8.31 -2.32
N GLY A 128 12.95 -8.06 -2.72
CA GLY A 128 11.90 -9.09 -2.83
C GLY A 128 11.39 -9.66 -1.50
N GLY A 129 11.84 -9.11 -0.36
CA GLY A 129 11.50 -9.61 0.98
C GLY A 129 10.19 -9.05 1.56
N PHE A 130 9.52 -8.13 0.85
CA PHE A 130 8.33 -7.46 1.35
C PHE A 130 7.07 -7.86 0.58
N ALA A 131 6.01 -8.16 1.31
CA ALA A 131 4.68 -8.38 0.73
C ALA A 131 4.00 -7.06 0.35
N SER A 132 4.34 -5.97 1.08
CA SER A 132 3.91 -4.62 0.71
C SER A 132 4.98 -3.58 1.00
N VAL A 133 5.09 -2.59 0.11
CA VAL A 133 5.88 -1.37 0.27
C VAL A 133 4.97 -0.18 0.00
N GLN A 134 4.74 0.64 1.03
CA GLN A 134 3.94 1.86 0.94
C GLN A 134 4.85 3.06 1.17
N ALA A 135 4.88 4.01 0.25
CA ALA A 135 5.81 5.13 0.32
C ALA A 135 5.14 6.48 0.05
N TRP A 136 5.43 7.46 0.89
CA TRP A 136 5.01 8.84 0.70
C TRP A 136 6.10 9.59 -0.06
N VAL A 137 5.84 9.87 -1.32
CA VAL A 137 6.80 10.50 -2.23
C VAL A 137 6.40 11.94 -2.52
N GLY A 138 7.36 12.86 -2.38
CA GLY A 138 7.15 14.26 -2.69
C GLY A 138 6.96 14.53 -4.19
N GLU A 139 6.56 15.74 -4.51
CA GLU A 139 6.33 16.20 -5.90
C GLU A 139 7.60 16.17 -6.76
N GLY A 140 8.78 16.28 -6.13
CA GLY A 140 10.09 16.26 -6.81
C GLY A 140 10.52 14.91 -7.38
N VAL A 141 9.73 13.84 -7.18
CA VAL A 141 10.01 12.54 -7.82
C VAL A 141 9.59 12.58 -9.27
N ASP A 142 10.57 12.57 -10.17
CA ASP A 142 10.37 12.69 -11.61
C ASP A 142 9.86 11.40 -12.28
N ALA A 143 9.45 11.50 -13.54
CA ALA A 143 8.95 10.38 -14.32
C ALA A 143 10.00 9.26 -14.51
N LYS A 144 11.29 9.61 -14.53
CA LYS A 144 12.39 8.63 -14.66
C LYS A 144 12.52 7.79 -13.41
N ALA A 145 12.45 8.43 -12.23
CA ALA A 145 12.45 7.71 -10.95
C ALA A 145 11.22 6.80 -10.82
N LEU A 146 10.01 7.30 -11.15
CA LEU A 146 8.79 6.49 -11.15
C LEU A 146 8.90 5.27 -12.08
N ARG A 147 9.52 5.44 -13.26
CA ARG A 147 9.73 4.31 -14.17
C ARG A 147 10.69 3.27 -13.60
N ARG A 148 11.76 3.68 -12.91
CA ARG A 148 12.65 2.74 -12.21
C ARG A 148 11.92 1.97 -11.13
N LEU A 149 11.07 2.64 -10.33
CA LEU A 149 10.26 2.00 -9.30
C LEU A 149 9.27 1.00 -9.92
N GLN A 150 8.65 1.34 -11.05
CA GLN A 150 7.76 0.42 -11.78
C GLN A 150 8.52 -0.83 -12.22
N VAL A 151 9.70 -0.68 -12.81
CA VAL A 151 10.54 -1.80 -13.24
C VAL A 151 11.01 -2.64 -12.03
N ALA A 152 11.35 -2.00 -10.91
CA ALA A 152 11.75 -2.71 -9.69
C ALA A 152 10.61 -3.54 -9.08
N ALA A 153 9.35 -3.14 -9.29
CA ALA A 153 8.19 -3.89 -8.84
C ALA A 153 7.82 -5.05 -9.77
N GLU A 154 8.17 -4.96 -11.08
CA GLU A 154 7.80 -5.96 -12.08
C GLU A 154 8.37 -7.34 -11.76
N GLY A 155 7.53 -8.37 -11.93
CA GLY A 155 7.89 -9.77 -11.63
C GLY A 155 8.03 -10.08 -10.13
N ARG A 156 7.61 -9.18 -9.25
CA ARG A 156 7.63 -9.37 -7.79
C ARG A 156 6.20 -9.52 -7.25
N SER A 157 6.02 -10.43 -6.31
CA SER A 157 4.74 -10.57 -5.60
C SER A 157 4.55 -9.51 -4.51
N VAL A 158 4.82 -8.23 -4.81
CA VAL A 158 4.74 -7.11 -3.88
C VAL A 158 3.57 -6.19 -4.20
N PHE A 159 2.86 -5.72 -3.19
CA PHE A 159 1.90 -4.63 -3.30
C PHE A 159 2.64 -3.30 -3.06
N ALA A 160 2.94 -2.58 -4.14
CA ALA A 160 3.68 -1.32 -4.10
C ALA A 160 2.73 -0.13 -4.24
N GLY A 161 2.60 0.67 -3.18
CA GLY A 161 1.79 1.89 -3.16
C GLY A 161 2.64 3.15 -3.03
N LEU A 162 2.37 4.14 -3.88
CA LEU A 162 2.99 5.46 -3.81
C LEU A 162 1.93 6.51 -3.47
N TRP A 163 2.11 7.17 -2.35
CA TRP A 163 1.25 8.25 -1.87
C TRP A 163 1.80 9.59 -2.34
N ARG A 164 0.98 10.35 -3.08
CA ARG A 164 1.37 11.61 -3.71
C ARG A 164 0.29 12.66 -3.54
N SER A 165 0.66 13.93 -3.74
CA SER A 165 -0.29 15.05 -3.80
C SER A 165 -1.31 14.86 -4.93
N ALA A 166 -2.57 15.23 -4.68
CA ALA A 166 -3.62 15.27 -5.69
C ALA A 166 -3.28 16.20 -6.87
N ALA A 167 -2.40 17.19 -6.67
CA ALA A 167 -1.88 18.05 -7.73
C ALA A 167 -1.19 17.26 -8.87
N MET A 168 -0.74 16.02 -8.57
CA MET A 168 -0.12 15.14 -9.57
C MET A 168 -1.15 14.40 -10.45
N ALA A 169 -2.46 14.63 -10.29
CA ALA A 169 -3.49 13.89 -11.00
C ALA A 169 -3.36 13.98 -12.53
N ASP A 170 -3.06 15.17 -13.04
CA ASP A 170 -2.94 15.42 -14.47
C ASP A 170 -1.51 15.19 -15.01
N VAL A 171 -0.55 14.91 -14.12
CA VAL A 171 0.83 14.61 -14.53
C VAL A 171 0.92 13.15 -15.00
N PRO A 172 1.49 12.89 -16.20
CA PRO A 172 1.67 11.54 -16.70
C PRO A 172 2.49 10.66 -15.74
N SER A 173 2.06 9.40 -15.54
CA SER A 173 2.73 8.45 -14.68
C SER A 173 2.80 7.06 -15.33
N PRO A 174 3.92 6.32 -15.14
CA PRO A 174 4.06 4.94 -15.57
C PRO A 174 3.20 3.96 -14.78
N ALA A 175 2.71 4.35 -13.58
CA ALA A 175 1.92 3.46 -12.74
C ALA A 175 0.68 2.92 -13.47
N PRO A 176 0.46 1.60 -13.50
CA PRO A 176 -0.71 0.98 -14.14
C PRO A 176 -2.02 1.27 -13.44
N LEU A 177 -1.99 1.52 -12.13
CA LEU A 177 -3.15 1.90 -11.33
C LEU A 177 -2.92 3.29 -10.71
N ARG A 178 -3.90 4.19 -10.87
CA ARG A 178 -3.91 5.51 -10.22
C ARG A 178 -5.27 5.77 -9.61
N VAL A 179 -5.28 6.12 -8.33
CA VAL A 179 -6.50 6.29 -7.54
C VAL A 179 -6.45 7.64 -6.85
N ALA A 180 -7.46 8.46 -7.04
CA ALA A 180 -7.64 9.70 -6.30
C ALA A 180 -8.58 9.46 -5.12
N LEU A 181 -8.21 10.01 -3.96
CA LEU A 181 -8.95 9.92 -2.72
C LEU A 181 -9.37 11.31 -2.26
N ALA A 182 -10.63 11.45 -1.92
CA ALA A 182 -11.17 12.65 -1.30
C ALA A 182 -12.01 12.29 -0.07
N THR A 183 -12.07 13.19 0.88
CA THR A 183 -12.97 13.03 2.05
C THR A 183 -14.41 13.31 1.65
N THR A 184 -15.33 12.54 2.24
CA THR A 184 -16.77 12.80 2.18
C THR A 184 -17.33 12.85 3.61
N GLU A 185 -18.58 13.26 3.75
CA GLU A 185 -19.26 13.16 5.04
C GLU A 185 -19.38 11.68 5.45
N GLY A 186 -18.55 11.29 6.44
CA GLY A 186 -18.51 9.93 6.98
C GLY A 186 -17.66 8.91 6.24
N GLY A 187 -16.83 9.30 5.23
CA GLY A 187 -16.05 8.32 4.50
C GLY A 187 -15.03 8.88 3.50
N LEU A 188 -14.65 8.01 2.59
CA LEU A 188 -13.75 8.31 1.47
C LEU A 188 -14.48 8.14 0.14
N ALA A 189 -14.32 9.10 -0.75
CA ALA A 189 -14.59 8.94 -2.17
C ALA A 189 -13.33 8.44 -2.87
N VAL A 190 -13.43 7.28 -3.51
CA VAL A 190 -12.34 6.60 -4.23
C VAL A 190 -12.63 6.67 -5.71
N ARG A 191 -11.82 7.40 -6.46
CA ARG A 191 -11.94 7.55 -7.92
C ARG A 191 -10.72 6.96 -8.61
N ILE A 192 -10.94 5.95 -9.44
CA ILE A 192 -9.88 5.37 -10.27
C ILE A 192 -9.65 6.30 -11.47
N LEU A 193 -8.45 6.88 -11.57
CA LEU A 193 -8.06 7.75 -12.66
C LEU A 193 -7.47 6.97 -13.84
N LYS A 194 -6.75 5.89 -13.53
CA LYS A 194 -6.10 5.03 -14.52
C LYS A 194 -6.09 3.58 -14.03
N ARG A 195 -6.41 2.66 -14.92
CA ARG A 195 -6.28 1.21 -14.69
C ARG A 195 -6.07 0.48 -16.02
N ARG A 196 -5.63 -0.77 -15.97
CA ARG A 196 -5.63 -1.65 -17.13
C ARG A 196 -7.06 -2.13 -17.44
N GLY A 197 -7.38 -2.31 -18.71
CA GLY A 197 -8.70 -2.74 -19.17
C GLY A 197 -9.65 -1.57 -19.44
N ARG A 198 -10.93 -1.75 -19.16
CA ARG A 198 -11.95 -0.73 -19.42
C ARG A 198 -11.75 0.54 -18.61
N PRO A 199 -12.15 1.71 -19.11
CA PRO A 199 -12.10 2.95 -18.33
C PRO A 199 -12.89 2.82 -17.02
N ALA A 200 -12.45 3.54 -15.97
CA ALA A 200 -13.20 3.62 -14.73
C ALA A 200 -14.49 4.39 -14.97
N SER A 201 -15.61 3.91 -14.45
CA SER A 201 -16.92 4.47 -14.75
C SER A 201 -17.56 5.23 -13.59
N ARG A 202 -17.17 4.94 -12.36
CA ARG A 202 -17.82 5.54 -11.17
C ARG A 202 -16.82 5.82 -10.05
N THR A 203 -17.19 6.76 -9.18
CA THR A 203 -16.56 6.95 -7.87
C THR A 203 -17.19 5.97 -6.88
N VAL A 204 -16.34 5.27 -6.12
CA VAL A 204 -16.79 4.38 -5.04
C VAL A 204 -16.75 5.15 -3.74
N HIS A 205 -17.83 5.14 -2.97
CA HIS A 205 -17.92 5.78 -1.66
C HIS A 205 -17.78 4.72 -0.57
N LEU A 206 -16.74 4.85 0.25
CA LEU A 206 -16.45 3.91 1.32
C LEU A 206 -16.63 4.61 2.65
N PRO A 207 -17.43 4.05 3.58
CA PRO A 207 -17.52 4.61 4.92
C PRO A 207 -16.18 4.45 5.63
N PHE A 208 -15.83 5.41 6.50
CA PHE A 208 -14.77 5.15 7.46
C PHE A 208 -15.17 3.93 8.28
N PHE A 209 -14.23 3.05 8.59
CA PHE A 209 -14.52 1.92 9.47
C PHE A 209 -15.16 2.45 10.75
N ALA A 210 -16.48 2.37 10.81
CA ALA A 210 -17.28 2.86 11.93
C ALA A 210 -17.00 2.06 13.21
N SER A 211 -16.24 1.00 13.12
CA SER A 211 -15.81 0.24 14.31
C SER A 211 -14.63 -0.65 13.93
N ILE A 212 -13.44 -0.25 14.28
CA ILE A 212 -12.50 -1.26 14.78
C ILE A 212 -13.25 -1.85 15.97
N PRO A 213 -13.59 -3.15 15.97
CA PRO A 213 -14.18 -3.77 17.16
C PRO A 213 -13.24 -3.43 18.32
N ARG A 214 -13.72 -2.68 19.31
CA ARG A 214 -12.93 -2.46 20.51
C ARG A 214 -12.72 -3.84 21.08
N PRO A 215 -11.49 -4.38 21.15
CA PRO A 215 -11.26 -5.59 21.92
C PRO A 215 -11.81 -5.29 23.29
N GLY A 216 -12.60 -6.22 23.84
CA GLY A 216 -13.13 -6.08 25.19
C GLY A 216 -11.98 -5.65 26.08
N ARG A 217 -12.27 -4.79 27.07
CA ARG A 217 -11.29 -4.20 27.99
C ARG A 217 -10.51 -5.30 28.76
N GLU A 218 -9.66 -6.01 28.09
CA GLU A 218 -8.54 -6.69 28.69
C GLU A 218 -7.37 -5.74 28.60
N THR A 219 -7.06 -5.13 29.73
CA THR A 219 -5.87 -4.31 29.94
C THR A 219 -4.66 -5.16 29.58
N CYS A 220 -4.18 -5.03 28.35
CA CYS A 220 -2.88 -5.56 27.98
C CYS A 220 -1.83 -4.70 28.72
N VAL A 221 -1.46 -5.14 29.90
CA VAL A 221 -0.30 -4.63 30.62
C VAL A 221 0.91 -5.09 29.83
N VAL A 222 1.43 -4.25 28.96
CA VAL A 222 2.74 -4.46 28.35
C VAL A 222 3.77 -4.24 29.44
N ALA A 223 4.19 -5.33 30.09
CA ALA A 223 5.38 -5.33 30.93
C ALA A 223 6.61 -5.17 30.02
N GLY A 224 6.97 -3.92 29.74
CA GLY A 224 8.25 -3.61 29.12
C GLY A 224 9.37 -3.93 30.12
N PRO A 225 10.52 -4.48 29.67
CA PRO A 225 11.66 -4.65 30.54
C PRO A 225 12.10 -3.28 31.06
N ALA A 226 12.13 -3.13 32.40
CA ALA A 226 12.63 -1.95 33.06
C ALA A 226 14.11 -1.78 32.68
N LEU A 227 14.40 -0.76 31.89
CA LEU A 227 15.79 -0.31 31.68
C LEU A 227 16.26 0.29 33.01
N SER A 228 16.97 -0.54 33.81
CA SER A 228 17.72 -0.08 34.96
C SER A 228 18.91 0.73 34.47
N LEU A 229 18.80 2.07 34.59
CA LEU A 229 19.95 2.96 34.48
C LEU A 229 20.79 2.78 35.75
N ALA A 230 21.82 1.94 35.65
CA ALA A 230 22.86 1.88 36.67
C ALA A 230 23.62 3.24 36.64
N THR A 231 23.32 4.11 37.61
CA THR A 231 24.11 5.28 37.92
C THR A 231 25.35 4.83 38.67
N ASP A 232 26.43 4.60 37.93
CA ASP A 232 27.78 4.43 38.52
C ASP A 232 28.32 5.82 38.84
N ARG A 233 28.25 6.22 40.13
CA ARG A 233 28.96 7.36 40.71
C ARG A 233 29.93 6.81 41.74
N GLY A 234 31.10 6.37 41.28
CA GLY A 234 32.25 6.10 42.09
C GLY A 234 33.35 7.12 41.85
N VAL A 235 33.29 8.28 42.49
CA VAL A 235 34.44 9.18 42.61
C VAL A 235 35.13 8.87 43.91
N ALA A 236 36.22 8.16 43.84
CA ALA A 236 37.17 7.98 44.96
C ALA A 236 38.05 9.22 45.08
N THR A 237 37.87 10.01 46.12
CA THR A 237 38.80 11.09 46.55
C THR A 237 39.86 10.45 47.45
N THR A 238 41.10 10.47 47.05
CA THR A 238 42.28 10.13 47.89
C THR A 238 42.78 11.38 48.56
N PRO A 239 43.00 11.45 49.88
CA PRO A 239 43.64 12.60 50.53
C PRO A 239 45.13 12.48 50.42
N VAL A 240 45.82 13.58 50.05
CA VAL A 240 47.27 13.75 50.13
C VAL A 240 47.60 14.32 51.50
N THR A 241 48.54 13.65 52.18
CA THR A 241 49.28 14.14 53.30
C THR A 241 50.54 14.86 52.82
#